data_b28e93dd3acd97d99db1751779d53208
#
_entry.id   b28e93dd3acd97d99db1751779d53208
#
_cell.length_a   1.000
_cell.length_b   1.000
_cell.length_c   1.000
_cell.angle_alpha   90.00
_cell.angle_beta   90.00
_cell.angle_gamma   90.00
#
_symmetry.space_group_name_H-M   'P 1'
#
loop_
_entity.id
_entity.type
_entity.pdbx_description
1 polymer ?
#
loop_
_entity_poly.entity_id
_entity_poly.type
_entity_poly.pdbx_seq_one_letter_code
_entity_poly.pdbx_strand_id
1 'polypeptide(L)'
;MNSQIIKYYAGELSKEERKALLQKAFSDQELKSEMMKYQHLQSLMNLHPQEKNELLGRKSLKCFMEARQAEKRKRLFFYFLRYAAIVFVCIVSTWWITFSFVGTDILQPVVAQELSVPAGQRAHILLPDGSKVWVNAGSTLSYPSGFGDERRVKLTGEAFFEVAKGNKPFIVSTGKVDVKALGTQFNVFNYPKEELAVALLEGSVRIYRPECERQGVILKPNQQLTEDNGRFLISSIDKNPIIWKEGLYAFDKQKLKDILKKLELYYDVRILVKNPSILEYEYTGKFRQRDGVMEVLRIIQKIHPFKIEQKEDTNEIILYR
;
A
#
# COMPACT_ATOMS: atom_id res chain seq x y z
N MET A 1 -88.92 -7.90 43.35
CA MET A 1 -87.73 -8.67 43.75
C MET A 1 -88.12 -10.12 43.97
N ASN A 2 -87.67 -11.04 43.23
CA ASN A 2 -88.14 -12.39 43.12
C ASN A 2 -87.69 -13.21 44.41
N SER A 3 -88.59 -13.62 45.22
CA SER A 3 -88.35 -14.35 46.47
C SER A 3 -87.41 -15.59 46.28
N GLN A 4 -87.42 -16.17 45.10
CA GLN A 4 -86.63 -17.33 44.75
C GLN A 4 -85.15 -17.02 44.63
N ILE A 5 -84.76 -15.77 44.16
CA ILE A 5 -83.41 -15.34 44.06
C ILE A 5 -82.76 -15.17 45.46
N ILE A 6 -83.53 -14.62 46.40
CA ILE A 6 -83.03 -14.43 47.77
C ILE A 6 -82.75 -15.79 48.42
N LYS A 7 -83.68 -16.77 48.29
CA LYS A 7 -83.56 -18.12 48.83
C LYS A 7 -82.37 -18.90 48.18
N TYR A 8 -82.08 -18.64 46.89
CA TYR A 8 -80.94 -19.23 46.19
C TYR A 8 -79.63 -18.76 46.80
N TYR A 9 -79.48 -17.49 47.05
CA TYR A 9 -78.22 -16.92 47.58
C TYR A 9 -78.11 -17.13 49.10
N ALA A 10 -79.26 -17.33 49.81
CA ALA A 10 -79.30 -17.74 51.23
C ALA A 10 -78.99 -19.24 51.45
N GLY A 11 -78.90 -20.02 50.34
CA GLY A 11 -78.65 -21.48 50.46
C GLY A 11 -79.86 -22.32 50.90
N GLU A 12 -81.08 -21.76 50.89
CA GLU A 12 -82.32 -22.34 51.41
C GLU A 12 -83.06 -23.17 50.34
N LEU A 13 -82.60 -23.25 49.12
CA LEU A 13 -83.20 -24.02 48.02
C LEU A 13 -82.64 -25.46 47.97
N SER A 14 -83.52 -26.44 47.72
CA SER A 14 -83.10 -27.81 47.42
C SER A 14 -82.32 -27.91 46.10
N LYS A 15 -81.57 -28.99 45.91
CA LYS A 15 -80.72 -29.19 44.67
C LYS A 15 -81.57 -29.14 43.39
N GLU A 16 -82.79 -29.64 43.46
CA GLU A 16 -83.68 -29.69 42.28
C GLU A 16 -84.29 -28.30 41.96
N GLU A 17 -84.72 -27.54 42.98
CA GLU A 17 -85.20 -26.18 42.81
C GLU A 17 -84.13 -25.23 42.33
N ARG A 18 -82.90 -25.42 42.79
CA ARG A 18 -81.74 -24.65 42.37
C ARG A 18 -81.42 -24.89 40.92
N LYS A 19 -81.49 -26.15 40.40
CA LYS A 19 -81.27 -26.50 39.00
C LYS A 19 -82.37 -25.93 38.11
N ALA A 20 -83.63 -25.99 38.57
CA ALA A 20 -84.77 -25.39 37.83
C ALA A 20 -84.64 -23.87 37.69
N LEU A 21 -84.25 -23.17 38.78
CA LEU A 21 -84.02 -21.71 38.75
C LEU A 21 -82.90 -21.34 37.85
N LEU A 22 -81.78 -22.08 37.80
CA LEU A 22 -80.71 -21.80 36.89
C LEU A 22 -81.06 -22.06 35.44
N GLN A 23 -81.85 -23.11 35.14
CA GLN A 23 -82.37 -23.36 33.81
C GLN A 23 -83.30 -22.23 33.33
N LYS A 24 -84.17 -21.76 34.26
CA LYS A 24 -85.07 -20.64 33.96
C LYS A 24 -84.30 -19.32 33.71
N ALA A 25 -83.21 -19.08 34.48
CA ALA A 25 -82.35 -17.91 34.31
C ALA A 25 -81.53 -17.98 33.04
N PHE A 26 -81.36 -19.15 32.40
CA PHE A 26 -80.67 -19.33 31.14
C PHE A 26 -81.52 -18.90 29.92
N SER A 27 -82.88 -19.09 30.08
CA SER A 27 -83.83 -18.71 29.02
C SER A 27 -84.46 -17.33 29.23
N ASP A 28 -84.39 -16.76 30.45
CA ASP A 28 -84.99 -15.49 30.81
C ASP A 28 -83.91 -14.45 31.16
N GLN A 29 -83.71 -13.47 30.29
CA GLN A 29 -82.66 -12.45 30.37
C GLN A 29 -82.88 -11.47 31.53
N GLU A 30 -84.16 -11.25 31.92
CA GLU A 30 -84.53 -10.37 33.02
C GLU A 30 -84.19 -11.01 34.38
N LEU A 31 -84.52 -12.29 34.55
CA LEU A 31 -84.15 -13.07 35.71
C LEU A 31 -82.68 -13.19 35.90
N LYS A 32 -81.90 -13.35 34.78
CA LYS A 32 -80.48 -13.40 34.81
C LYS A 32 -79.87 -12.06 35.25
N SER A 33 -80.38 -10.93 34.75
CA SER A 33 -79.93 -9.60 35.16
C SER A 33 -80.20 -9.33 36.66
N GLU A 34 -81.37 -9.76 37.20
CA GLU A 34 -81.67 -9.63 38.63
C GLU A 34 -80.69 -10.51 39.46
N MET A 35 -80.40 -11.71 39.07
CA MET A 35 -79.42 -12.56 39.76
C MET A 35 -78.02 -11.94 39.77
N MET A 36 -77.59 -11.35 38.69
CA MET A 36 -76.25 -10.67 38.60
C MET A 36 -76.23 -9.44 39.53
N LYS A 37 -77.30 -8.65 39.56
CA LYS A 37 -77.41 -7.52 40.54
C LYS A 37 -77.31 -7.97 41.96
N TYR A 38 -78.00 -9.05 42.35
CA TYR A 38 -77.95 -9.60 43.70
C TYR A 38 -76.57 -10.16 44.05
N GLN A 39 -75.92 -10.85 43.14
CA GLN A 39 -74.55 -11.34 43.28
C GLN A 39 -73.58 -10.20 43.50
N HIS A 40 -73.75 -9.09 42.76
CA HIS A 40 -72.90 -7.92 42.90
C HIS A 40 -73.07 -7.23 44.23
N LEU A 41 -74.37 -7.09 44.73
CA LEU A 41 -74.64 -6.59 46.07
C LEU A 41 -74.08 -7.47 47.18
N GLN A 42 -74.14 -8.79 47.05
CA GLN A 42 -73.61 -9.72 48.04
C GLN A 42 -72.05 -9.66 48.03
N SER A 43 -71.43 -9.50 46.85
CA SER A 43 -69.98 -9.34 46.81
C SER A 43 -69.52 -8.03 47.45
N LEU A 44 -70.28 -6.93 47.32
CA LEU A 44 -70.03 -5.68 48.03
C LEU A 44 -70.20 -5.78 49.54
N MET A 45 -71.26 -6.52 50.05
CA MET A 45 -71.49 -6.75 51.47
C MET A 45 -70.39 -7.62 52.08
N ASN A 46 -69.82 -8.56 51.33
CA ASN A 46 -68.71 -9.43 51.79
C ASN A 46 -67.36 -8.72 51.80
N LEU A 47 -67.27 -7.47 51.30
CA LEU A 47 -66.06 -6.64 51.32
C LEU A 47 -65.82 -5.97 52.69
N HIS A 48 -66.57 -6.28 53.72
CA HIS A 48 -66.26 -5.80 55.07
C HIS A 48 -64.98 -6.51 55.55
N PRO A 49 -63.93 -5.82 55.90
CA PRO A 49 -62.67 -6.45 56.30
C PRO A 49 -62.85 -7.09 57.69
N GLN A 50 -62.87 -8.41 57.74
CA GLN A 50 -62.58 -9.10 58.97
C GLN A 50 -61.13 -8.98 59.31
N GLU A 51 -60.73 -8.43 60.43
CA GLU A 51 -59.35 -8.21 60.91
C GLU A 51 -58.40 -9.42 60.73
N LYS A 52 -58.93 -10.63 60.71
CA LYS A 52 -58.17 -11.86 60.48
C LYS A 52 -57.56 -12.03 59.09
N ASN A 53 -58.04 -11.28 58.07
CA ASN A 53 -57.63 -11.45 56.71
C ASN A 53 -56.60 -10.38 56.23
N GLU A 54 -56.30 -9.37 57.05
CA GLU A 54 -55.42 -8.29 56.71
C GLU A 54 -53.96 -8.75 56.44
N LEU A 55 -53.49 -9.69 57.30
CA LEU A 55 -52.14 -10.26 57.15
C LEU A 55 -51.99 -11.15 55.90
N LEU A 56 -53.04 -11.87 55.53
CA LEU A 56 -53.08 -12.70 54.33
C LEU A 56 -53.19 -11.83 53.06
N GLY A 57 -54.00 -10.75 53.13
CA GLY A 57 -54.12 -9.78 52.05
C GLY A 57 -52.78 -9.03 51.74
N ARG A 58 -52.11 -8.64 52.83
CA ARG A 58 -50.76 -8.00 52.66
C ARG A 58 -49.72 -8.95 52.08
N LYS A 59 -49.72 -10.24 52.48
CA LYS A 59 -48.80 -11.23 51.87
C LYS A 59 -49.14 -11.51 50.43
N SER A 60 -50.39 -11.69 50.06
CA SER A 60 -50.78 -11.92 48.66
C SER A 60 -50.53 -10.72 47.77
N LEU A 61 -50.78 -9.49 48.28
CA LEU A 61 -50.48 -8.26 47.59
C LEU A 61 -48.97 -8.11 47.34
N LYS A 62 -48.14 -8.42 48.37
CA LYS A 62 -46.66 -8.37 48.22
C LYS A 62 -46.16 -9.36 47.16
N CYS A 63 -46.67 -10.61 47.22
CA CYS A 63 -46.32 -11.64 46.22
C CYS A 63 -46.76 -11.26 44.82
N PHE A 64 -47.94 -10.64 44.66
CA PHE A 64 -48.42 -10.12 43.36
C PHE A 64 -47.56 -8.97 42.84
N MET A 65 -47.17 -8.03 43.69
CA MET A 65 -46.30 -6.92 43.35
C MET A 65 -44.89 -7.38 42.93
N GLU A 66 -44.34 -8.35 43.67
CA GLU A 66 -43.05 -8.98 43.34
C GLU A 66 -43.10 -9.73 42.01
N ALA A 67 -44.14 -10.51 41.74
CA ALA A 67 -44.36 -11.19 40.48
C ALA A 67 -44.47 -10.19 39.29
N ARG A 68 -45.24 -9.11 39.51
CA ARG A 68 -45.40 -8.05 38.48
C ARG A 68 -44.10 -7.29 38.23
N GLN A 69 -43.30 -7.06 39.27
CA GLN A 69 -41.97 -6.45 39.11
C GLN A 69 -40.99 -7.39 38.36
N ALA A 70 -41.04 -8.69 38.65
CA ALA A 70 -40.25 -9.70 37.99
C ALA A 70 -40.58 -9.80 36.49
N GLU A 71 -41.85 -9.74 36.11
CA GLU A 71 -42.27 -9.70 34.71
C GLU A 71 -41.80 -8.43 33.99
N LYS A 72 -41.91 -7.25 34.63
CA LYS A 72 -41.41 -6.00 34.09
C LYS A 72 -39.90 -6.05 33.88
N ARG A 73 -39.13 -6.61 34.85
CA ARG A 73 -37.68 -6.78 34.73
C ARG A 73 -37.32 -7.74 33.60
N LYS A 74 -38.05 -8.86 33.43
CA LYS A 74 -37.85 -9.79 32.31
C LYS A 74 -38.10 -9.11 30.96
N ARG A 75 -39.20 -8.36 30.82
CA ARG A 75 -39.49 -7.61 29.59
C ARG A 75 -38.41 -6.58 29.28
N LEU A 76 -37.97 -5.78 30.24
CA LEU A 76 -36.89 -4.82 30.11
C LEU A 76 -35.56 -5.50 29.71
N PHE A 77 -35.27 -6.66 30.34
CA PHE A 77 -34.09 -7.45 30.03
C PHE A 77 -34.13 -7.97 28.57
N PHE A 78 -35.26 -8.45 28.09
CA PHE A 78 -35.40 -8.88 26.68
C PHE A 78 -35.32 -7.71 25.69
N TYR A 79 -35.83 -6.55 26.04
CA TYR A 79 -35.61 -5.34 25.20
C TYR A 79 -34.14 -4.97 25.17
N PHE A 80 -33.46 -4.94 26.30
CA PHE A 80 -32.02 -4.66 26.37
C PHE A 80 -31.21 -5.67 25.57
N LEU A 81 -31.55 -6.95 25.65
CA LEU A 81 -30.86 -8.01 24.87
C LEU A 81 -31.05 -7.83 23.37
N ARG A 82 -32.26 -7.41 22.93
CA ARG A 82 -32.51 -7.10 21.50
C ARG A 82 -31.66 -5.93 20.97
N TYR A 83 -31.61 -4.85 21.74
CA TYR A 83 -30.78 -3.70 21.34
C TYR A 83 -29.29 -4.03 21.42
N ALA A 84 -28.85 -4.76 22.42
CA ALA A 84 -27.47 -5.23 22.52
C ALA A 84 -27.07 -6.12 21.32
N ALA A 85 -27.97 -7.01 20.88
CA ALA A 85 -27.73 -7.82 19.68
C ALA A 85 -27.60 -6.99 18.41
N ILE A 86 -28.45 -5.96 18.23
CA ILE A 86 -28.36 -5.05 17.08
C ILE A 86 -27.02 -4.29 17.09
N VAL A 87 -26.66 -3.72 18.26
CA VAL A 87 -25.38 -3.00 18.42
C VAL A 87 -24.20 -3.93 18.14
N PHE A 88 -24.24 -5.17 18.63
CA PHE A 88 -23.21 -6.16 18.38
C PHE A 88 -23.09 -6.49 16.89
N VAL A 89 -24.20 -6.70 16.19
CA VAL A 89 -24.20 -6.92 14.73
C VAL A 89 -23.63 -5.71 13.98
N CYS A 90 -23.99 -4.48 14.38
CA CYS A 90 -23.43 -3.27 13.81
C CYS A 90 -21.91 -3.17 14.03
N ILE A 91 -21.43 -3.48 15.23
CA ILE A 91 -19.99 -3.47 15.53
C ILE A 91 -19.24 -4.51 14.69
N VAL A 92 -19.77 -5.75 14.65
CA VAL A 92 -19.16 -6.84 13.88
C VAL A 92 -19.19 -6.53 12.38
N SER A 93 -20.30 -6.02 11.86
CA SER A 93 -20.40 -5.63 10.43
C SER A 93 -19.47 -4.47 10.10
N THR A 94 -19.37 -3.45 10.96
CA THR A 94 -18.45 -2.33 10.77
C THR A 94 -16.98 -2.83 10.82
N TRP A 95 -16.68 -3.69 11.78
CA TRP A 95 -15.35 -4.30 11.90
C TRP A 95 -15.00 -5.17 10.67
N TRP A 96 -15.96 -5.99 10.21
CA TRP A 96 -15.82 -6.80 9.01
C TRP A 96 -15.62 -5.94 7.75
N ILE A 97 -16.44 -4.90 7.60
CA ILE A 97 -16.31 -3.95 6.49
C ILE A 97 -14.95 -3.26 6.53
N THR A 98 -14.56 -2.70 7.69
CA THR A 98 -13.26 -2.03 7.83
C THR A 98 -12.11 -2.98 7.57
N PHE A 99 -12.16 -4.20 8.09
CA PHE A 99 -11.14 -5.22 7.86
C PHE A 99 -11.07 -5.66 6.39
N SER A 100 -12.22 -5.80 5.74
CA SER A 100 -12.28 -6.15 4.30
C SER A 100 -11.81 -5.02 3.39
N PHE A 101 -12.04 -3.76 3.77
CA PHE A 101 -11.60 -2.59 2.99
C PHE A 101 -10.16 -2.16 3.32
N VAL A 102 -9.67 -2.35 4.53
CA VAL A 102 -8.27 -2.06 4.91
C VAL A 102 -7.31 -3.15 4.38
N GLY A 103 -7.80 -4.36 4.15
CA GLY A 103 -7.01 -5.45 3.53
C GLY A 103 -6.97 -5.43 2.00
N THR A 104 -7.79 -4.67 1.34
CA THR A 104 -7.59 -4.28 -0.05
C THR A 104 -6.67 -3.07 -0.05
N ASP A 105 -5.34 -3.28 -0.04
CA ASP A 105 -4.47 -2.36 -0.77
C ASP A 105 -5.22 -2.09 -2.08
N ILE A 106 -5.75 -0.89 -2.20
CA ILE A 106 -6.23 -0.39 -3.48
C ILE A 106 -4.99 -0.56 -4.34
N LEU A 107 -4.98 -1.60 -5.17
CA LEU A 107 -4.03 -1.75 -6.25
C LEU A 107 -4.28 -0.54 -7.16
N GLN A 108 -3.81 0.61 -6.71
CA GLN A 108 -3.63 1.72 -7.63
C GLN A 108 -2.76 1.11 -8.74
N PRO A 109 -3.20 1.18 -9.98
CA PRO A 109 -2.39 0.70 -11.06
C PRO A 109 -1.03 1.37 -10.88
N VAL A 110 0.00 0.56 -10.60
CA VAL A 110 1.36 1.06 -10.40
C VAL A 110 1.74 1.66 -11.74
N VAL A 111 1.54 2.97 -11.88
CA VAL A 111 1.89 3.69 -13.10
C VAL A 111 3.40 3.69 -13.18
N ALA A 112 3.93 3.04 -14.19
CA ALA A 112 5.35 3.11 -14.50
C ALA A 112 5.68 4.55 -14.93
N GLN A 113 6.58 5.19 -14.21
CA GLN A 113 7.15 6.48 -14.59
C GLN A 113 8.44 6.23 -15.36
N GLU A 114 8.68 7.01 -16.39
CA GLU A 114 9.88 6.93 -17.19
C GLU A 114 10.55 8.30 -17.24
N LEU A 115 11.82 8.32 -16.84
CA LEU A 115 12.70 9.47 -16.98
C LEU A 115 13.71 9.20 -18.09
N SER A 116 13.54 9.87 -19.21
CA SER A 116 14.53 9.86 -20.29
C SER A 116 15.38 11.13 -20.23
N VAL A 117 16.68 10.95 -20.17
CA VAL A 117 17.67 12.04 -20.13
C VAL A 117 18.33 12.13 -21.51
N PRO A 118 18.13 13.22 -22.26
CA PRO A 118 18.76 13.40 -23.55
C PRO A 118 20.29 13.39 -23.48
N ALA A 119 20.95 13.20 -24.64
CA ALA A 119 22.38 13.43 -24.75
C ALA A 119 22.71 14.87 -24.31
N GLY A 120 23.89 15.07 -23.77
CA GLY A 120 24.34 16.37 -23.26
C GLY A 120 23.77 16.80 -21.91
N GLN A 121 22.74 16.15 -21.39
CA GLN A 121 22.06 16.49 -20.15
C GLN A 121 22.28 15.46 -19.02
N ARG A 122 21.95 15.84 -17.81
CA ARG A 122 21.94 14.95 -16.64
C ARG A 122 20.75 15.31 -15.76
N ALA A 123 20.21 14.32 -15.09
CA ALA A 123 19.11 14.51 -14.16
C ALA A 123 19.47 13.98 -12.77
N HIS A 124 18.90 14.60 -11.76
CA HIS A 124 18.93 14.13 -10.38
C HIS A 124 17.49 14.01 -9.88
N ILE A 125 17.12 12.84 -9.40
CA ILE A 125 15.77 12.58 -8.92
C ILE A 125 15.80 11.94 -7.53
N LEU A 126 14.72 12.16 -6.80
CA LEU A 126 14.40 11.46 -5.57
C LEU A 126 13.28 10.47 -5.87
N LEU A 127 13.55 9.19 -5.61
CA LEU A 127 12.57 8.12 -5.80
C LEU A 127 11.57 8.08 -4.63
N PRO A 128 10.40 7.40 -4.80
CA PRO A 128 9.38 7.31 -3.75
C PRO A 128 9.83 6.69 -2.43
N ASP A 129 10.91 5.89 -2.43
CA ASP A 129 11.51 5.28 -1.24
C ASP A 129 12.56 6.17 -0.54
N GLY A 130 12.80 7.39 -1.06
CA GLY A 130 13.84 8.29 -0.58
C GLY A 130 15.24 8.02 -1.14
N SER A 131 15.40 7.07 -2.05
CA SER A 131 16.66 6.86 -2.77
C SER A 131 16.93 8.00 -3.75
N LYS A 132 18.19 8.45 -3.82
CA LYS A 132 18.61 9.48 -4.76
C LYS A 132 19.29 8.83 -5.96
N VAL A 133 18.93 9.28 -7.15
CA VAL A 133 19.49 8.76 -8.39
C VAL A 133 19.97 9.91 -9.26
N TRP A 134 21.23 9.84 -9.69
CA TRP A 134 21.78 10.69 -10.73
C TRP A 134 21.79 9.88 -12.02
N VAL A 135 21.16 10.40 -13.04
CA VAL A 135 21.01 9.75 -14.34
C VAL A 135 21.85 10.53 -15.36
N ASN A 136 22.77 9.83 -16.04
CA ASN A 136 23.69 10.43 -16.98
C ASN A 136 23.06 10.64 -18.38
N ALA A 137 23.77 11.33 -19.26
CA ALA A 137 23.33 11.63 -20.61
C ALA A 137 22.96 10.37 -21.41
N GLY A 138 21.93 10.48 -22.26
CA GLY A 138 21.46 9.38 -23.10
C GLY A 138 20.91 8.17 -22.33
N SER A 139 20.44 8.37 -21.10
CA SER A 139 19.99 7.28 -20.23
C SER A 139 18.50 7.35 -19.98
N THR A 140 17.89 6.20 -19.75
CA THR A 140 16.48 6.06 -19.40
C THR A 140 16.33 5.25 -18.12
N LEU A 141 15.61 5.80 -17.15
CA LEU A 141 15.27 5.16 -15.89
C LEU A 141 13.75 5.00 -15.78
N SER A 142 13.28 3.77 -15.69
CA SER A 142 11.86 3.47 -15.45
C SER A 142 11.68 2.96 -14.02
N TYR A 143 10.71 3.51 -13.30
CA TYR A 143 10.39 3.16 -11.91
C TYR A 143 8.89 3.28 -11.65
N PRO A 144 8.33 2.55 -10.67
CA PRO A 144 6.91 2.64 -10.33
C PRO A 144 6.60 3.90 -9.53
N SER A 145 5.38 4.40 -9.61
CA SER A 145 4.89 5.52 -8.79
C SER A 145 4.90 5.22 -7.28
N GLY A 146 4.94 3.94 -6.90
CA GLY A 146 5.11 3.44 -5.54
C GLY A 146 5.71 2.03 -5.56
N PHE A 147 6.53 1.70 -4.57
CA PHE A 147 7.17 0.39 -4.47
C PHE A 147 6.31 -0.57 -3.64
N GLY A 148 6.16 -1.81 -4.14
CA GLY A 148 5.55 -2.93 -3.44
C GLY A 148 6.51 -3.66 -2.48
N ASP A 149 6.59 -4.98 -2.60
CA ASP A 149 7.50 -5.82 -1.78
C ASP A 149 8.95 -5.68 -2.20
N GLU A 150 9.21 -5.27 -3.43
CA GLU A 150 10.52 -4.95 -3.97
C GLU A 150 10.55 -3.51 -4.49
N ARG A 151 11.72 -2.88 -4.37
CA ARG A 151 12.02 -1.56 -4.94
C ARG A 151 12.73 -1.74 -6.28
N ARG A 152 11.98 -2.08 -7.32
CA ARG A 152 12.55 -2.41 -8.64
C ARG A 152 12.49 -1.23 -9.59
N VAL A 153 13.63 -0.95 -10.23
CA VAL A 153 13.79 0.06 -11.28
C VAL A 153 14.47 -0.57 -12.49
N LYS A 154 14.24 -0.02 -13.69
CA LYS A 154 14.87 -0.48 -14.92
C LYS A 154 15.76 0.64 -15.46
N LEU A 155 17.00 0.31 -15.83
CA LEU A 155 17.99 1.25 -16.34
C LEU A 155 18.52 0.83 -17.71
N THR A 156 18.53 1.79 -18.64
CA THR A 156 19.32 1.76 -19.87
C THR A 156 20.20 2.99 -19.88
N GLY A 157 21.51 2.84 -20.08
CA GLY A 157 22.47 3.94 -19.96
C GLY A 157 23.23 3.89 -18.63
N GLU A 158 23.56 5.03 -18.06
CA GLU A 158 24.36 5.14 -16.83
C GLU A 158 23.63 5.89 -15.73
N ALA A 159 23.66 5.33 -14.52
CA ALA A 159 23.14 6.01 -13.34
C ALA A 159 23.93 5.65 -12.08
N PHE A 160 24.03 6.63 -11.20
CA PHE A 160 24.54 6.46 -9.85
C PHE A 160 23.37 6.45 -8.86
N PHE A 161 23.37 5.45 -8.01
CA PHE A 161 22.34 5.22 -7.01
C PHE A 161 22.88 5.42 -5.60
N GLU A 162 22.23 6.25 -4.82
CA GLU A 162 22.37 6.36 -3.36
C GLU A 162 21.09 5.80 -2.74
N VAL A 163 21.09 4.50 -2.49
CA VAL A 163 19.90 3.78 -2.06
C VAL A 163 19.62 4.01 -0.60
N ALA A 164 18.40 4.43 -0.27
CA ALA A 164 17.93 4.58 1.09
C ALA A 164 17.93 3.21 1.80
N LYS A 165 18.43 3.20 3.06
CA LYS A 165 18.42 1.98 3.90
C LYS A 165 16.99 1.50 4.13
N GLY A 166 16.75 0.22 3.95
CA GLY A 166 15.42 -0.37 4.11
C GLY A 166 15.43 -1.89 4.12
N ASN A 167 14.35 -2.48 4.63
CA ASN A 167 14.21 -3.94 4.72
C ASN A 167 13.81 -4.58 3.39
N LYS A 168 13.20 -3.82 2.49
CA LYS A 168 12.83 -4.28 1.15
C LYS A 168 14.01 -4.14 0.20
N PRO A 169 14.33 -5.14 -0.62
CA PRO A 169 15.44 -5.06 -1.56
C PRO A 169 15.20 -3.99 -2.64
N PHE A 170 16.24 -3.23 -2.98
CA PHE A 170 16.29 -2.34 -4.12
C PHE A 170 16.96 -3.06 -5.28
N ILE A 171 16.33 -3.14 -6.43
CA ILE A 171 16.80 -3.91 -7.58
C ILE A 171 16.88 -3.01 -8.81
N VAL A 172 18.07 -2.87 -9.37
CA VAL A 172 18.26 -2.23 -10.67
C VAL A 172 18.34 -3.30 -11.75
N SER A 173 17.35 -3.35 -12.61
CA SER A 173 17.32 -4.25 -13.76
C SER A 173 17.91 -3.58 -14.99
N THR A 174 18.91 -4.19 -15.60
CA THR A 174 19.58 -3.70 -16.83
C THR A 174 19.12 -4.46 -18.07
N GLY A 175 18.27 -5.49 -17.90
CA GLY A 175 17.94 -6.45 -18.93
C GLY A 175 19.00 -7.56 -19.12
N LYS A 176 20.26 -7.27 -18.81
CA LYS A 176 21.36 -8.27 -18.80
C LYS A 176 21.53 -8.88 -17.41
N VAL A 177 21.53 -8.03 -16.39
CA VAL A 177 21.68 -8.42 -14.98
C VAL A 177 20.74 -7.60 -14.11
N ASP A 178 20.47 -8.16 -12.93
CA ASP A 178 19.84 -7.47 -11.81
C ASP A 178 20.88 -7.17 -10.74
N VAL A 179 20.89 -5.93 -10.24
CA VAL A 179 21.75 -5.46 -9.15
C VAL A 179 20.91 -5.23 -7.92
N LYS A 180 21.06 -6.06 -6.89
CA LYS A 180 20.28 -6.05 -5.65
C LYS A 180 21.05 -5.39 -4.52
N ALA A 181 20.43 -4.43 -3.86
CA ALA A 181 20.97 -3.59 -2.80
C ALA A 181 19.99 -3.42 -1.64
N LEU A 182 20.50 -3.08 -0.44
CA LEU A 182 19.65 -2.78 0.75
C LEU A 182 19.88 -1.38 1.33
N GLY A 183 20.92 -0.69 0.90
CA GLY A 183 21.33 0.62 1.40
C GLY A 183 22.78 0.88 1.04
N THR A 184 23.04 1.22 -0.22
CA THR A 184 24.37 1.19 -0.83
C THR A 184 24.54 2.35 -1.79
N GLN A 185 25.80 2.69 -2.08
CA GLN A 185 26.15 3.65 -3.12
C GLN A 185 26.91 2.93 -4.23
N PHE A 186 26.34 2.93 -5.44
CA PHE A 186 26.92 2.23 -6.58
C PHE A 186 26.55 2.90 -7.90
N ASN A 187 27.42 2.71 -8.91
CA ASN A 187 27.21 3.16 -10.27
C ASN A 187 26.91 1.97 -11.17
N VAL A 188 25.97 2.12 -12.08
CA VAL A 188 25.66 1.13 -13.12
C VAL A 188 25.83 1.79 -14.47
N PHE A 189 26.68 1.20 -15.31
CA PHE A 189 26.94 1.58 -16.69
C PHE A 189 26.41 0.49 -17.61
N ASN A 190 25.36 0.76 -18.38
CA ASN A 190 24.65 -0.19 -19.24
C ASN A 190 24.17 0.48 -20.54
N TYR A 191 25.08 1.10 -21.29
CA TYR A 191 24.72 1.62 -22.61
C TYR A 191 24.58 0.49 -23.63
N PRO A 192 23.69 0.64 -24.64
CA PRO A 192 23.60 -0.29 -25.76
C PRO A 192 24.95 -0.40 -26.49
N LYS A 193 25.36 -1.63 -26.82
CA LYS A 193 26.62 -1.97 -27.49
C LYS A 193 27.90 -1.69 -26.70
N GLU A 194 27.80 -1.29 -25.46
CA GLU A 194 28.94 -1.16 -24.55
C GLU A 194 28.91 -2.32 -23.51
N GLU A 195 30.07 -2.56 -22.91
CA GLU A 195 30.23 -3.53 -21.85
C GLU A 195 29.50 -3.04 -20.58
N LEU A 196 28.77 -3.94 -19.93
CA LEU A 196 28.16 -3.65 -18.66
C LEU A 196 29.23 -3.47 -17.59
N ALA A 197 29.11 -2.40 -16.80
CA ALA A 197 29.95 -2.22 -15.61
C ALA A 197 29.09 -1.82 -14.41
N VAL A 198 29.39 -2.43 -13.25
CA VAL A 198 28.79 -2.06 -11.97
C VAL A 198 29.90 -1.81 -10.97
N ALA A 199 29.97 -0.60 -10.44
CA ALA A 199 30.99 -0.19 -9.49
C ALA A 199 30.36 0.11 -8.13
N LEU A 200 30.87 -0.51 -7.06
CA LEU A 200 30.38 -0.33 -5.69
C LEU A 200 31.29 0.59 -4.90
N LEU A 201 30.71 1.68 -4.38
CA LEU A 201 31.44 2.65 -3.54
C LEU A 201 31.25 2.36 -2.06
N GLU A 202 29.99 2.10 -1.62
CA GLU A 202 29.66 1.88 -0.23
C GLU A 202 28.60 0.77 -0.07
N GLY A 203 28.76 -0.06 0.96
CA GLY A 203 27.82 -1.12 1.30
C GLY A 203 28.13 -2.45 0.62
N SER A 204 27.12 -3.15 0.14
CA SER A 204 27.22 -4.45 -0.56
C SER A 204 26.14 -4.59 -1.59
N VAL A 205 26.46 -5.06 -2.79
CA VAL A 205 25.49 -5.36 -3.85
C VAL A 205 25.66 -6.80 -4.32
N ARG A 206 24.54 -7.45 -4.65
CA ARG A 206 24.53 -8.75 -5.31
C ARG A 206 24.13 -8.54 -6.78
N ILE A 207 24.95 -9.04 -7.70
CA ILE A 207 24.72 -8.95 -9.14
C ILE A 207 24.46 -10.36 -9.65
N TYR A 208 23.36 -10.55 -10.36
CA TYR A 208 22.95 -11.86 -10.86
C TYR A 208 22.18 -11.71 -12.17
N ARG A 209 22.08 -12.79 -12.95
CA ARG A 209 21.20 -12.84 -14.10
C ARG A 209 19.74 -13.04 -13.65
N PRO A 210 18.75 -12.44 -14.30
CA PRO A 210 17.37 -12.40 -13.82
C PRO A 210 16.79 -13.75 -13.36
N GLU A 211 17.21 -14.85 -13.96
CA GLU A 211 16.71 -16.20 -13.63
C GLU A 211 17.60 -16.99 -12.64
N CYS A 212 18.75 -16.43 -12.25
CA CYS A 212 19.79 -17.14 -11.50
C CYS A 212 20.30 -16.37 -10.28
N GLU A 213 19.41 -15.89 -9.41
CA GLU A 213 19.81 -15.11 -8.21
C GLU A 213 20.77 -15.88 -7.29
N ARG A 214 20.63 -17.21 -7.19
CA ARG A 214 21.49 -18.06 -6.33
C ARG A 214 22.95 -18.09 -6.79
N GLN A 215 23.22 -17.87 -8.07
CA GLN A 215 24.56 -17.83 -8.66
C GLN A 215 25.13 -16.40 -8.73
N GLY A 216 24.50 -15.47 -8.03
CA GLY A 216 24.89 -14.07 -8.02
C GLY A 216 26.24 -13.84 -7.33
N VAL A 217 26.97 -12.87 -7.85
CA VAL A 217 28.24 -12.37 -7.33
C VAL A 217 27.99 -11.23 -6.36
N ILE A 218 28.71 -11.21 -5.24
CA ILE A 218 28.63 -10.12 -4.25
C ILE A 218 29.87 -9.24 -4.42
N LEU A 219 29.65 -7.94 -4.66
CA LEU A 219 30.70 -6.93 -4.65
C LEU A 219 30.90 -6.36 -3.24
N LYS A 220 32.15 -6.06 -2.93
CA LYS A 220 32.59 -5.30 -1.75
C LYS A 220 32.93 -3.84 -2.17
N PRO A 221 32.97 -2.90 -1.23
CA PRO A 221 33.36 -1.53 -1.52
C PRO A 221 34.69 -1.46 -2.29
N ASN A 222 34.79 -0.52 -3.20
CA ASN A 222 35.92 -0.32 -4.13
C ASN A 222 36.14 -1.47 -5.12
N GLN A 223 35.13 -2.30 -5.34
CA GLN A 223 35.14 -3.29 -6.41
C GLN A 223 34.20 -2.89 -7.55
N GLN A 224 34.56 -3.25 -8.77
CA GLN A 224 33.69 -3.19 -9.92
C GLN A 224 33.58 -4.57 -10.58
N LEU A 225 32.42 -4.82 -11.16
CA LEU A 225 32.16 -5.95 -12.02
C LEU A 225 32.00 -5.44 -13.44
N THR A 226 32.69 -6.09 -14.38
CA THR A 226 32.46 -5.90 -15.83
C THR A 226 32.00 -7.22 -16.44
N GLU A 227 31.21 -7.15 -17.50
CA GLU A 227 30.78 -8.32 -18.25
C GLU A 227 31.50 -8.33 -19.60
N ASP A 228 32.38 -9.28 -19.77
CA ASP A 228 33.10 -9.55 -21.02
C ASP A 228 32.69 -10.92 -21.57
N ASN A 229 32.14 -10.97 -22.77
CA ASN A 229 31.73 -12.19 -23.47
C ASN A 229 30.89 -13.14 -22.60
N GLY A 230 29.96 -12.60 -21.78
CA GLY A 230 29.10 -13.36 -20.89
C GLY A 230 29.78 -13.86 -19.61
N ARG A 231 31.01 -13.44 -19.31
CA ARG A 231 31.72 -13.74 -18.05
C ARG A 231 31.80 -12.50 -17.18
N PHE A 232 31.60 -12.69 -15.90
CA PHE A 232 31.78 -11.63 -14.91
C PHE A 232 33.23 -11.56 -14.46
N LEU A 233 33.84 -10.40 -14.63
CA LEU A 233 35.19 -10.09 -14.16
C LEU A 233 35.08 -9.09 -13.01
N ILE A 234 35.73 -9.39 -11.89
CA ILE A 234 35.78 -8.48 -10.74
C ILE A 234 37.19 -7.89 -10.66
N SER A 235 37.24 -6.56 -10.56
CA SER A 235 38.50 -5.82 -10.34
C SER A 235 38.31 -4.76 -9.26
N SER A 236 39.41 -4.17 -8.80
CA SER A 236 39.37 -2.94 -8.02
C SER A 236 38.94 -1.75 -8.88
N ILE A 237 38.35 -0.74 -8.26
CA ILE A 237 38.03 0.54 -8.91
C ILE A 237 39.33 1.37 -8.98
N ASP A 238 39.91 1.47 -10.17
CA ASP A 238 41.12 2.27 -10.38
C ASP A 238 40.81 3.76 -10.61
N LYS A 239 39.58 4.08 -11.03
CA LYS A 239 39.14 5.44 -11.38
C LYS A 239 37.80 5.73 -10.71
N ASN A 240 37.60 6.99 -10.29
CA ASN A 240 36.31 7.38 -9.73
C ASN A 240 35.18 7.20 -10.77
N PRO A 241 34.29 6.19 -10.62
CA PRO A 241 33.27 5.87 -11.60
C PRO A 241 32.13 6.89 -11.63
N ILE A 242 32.08 7.81 -10.66
CA ILE A 242 31.04 8.82 -10.51
C ILE A 242 31.53 10.25 -10.73
N ILE A 243 32.74 10.41 -11.29
CA ILE A 243 33.32 11.75 -11.53
C ILE A 243 32.45 12.58 -12.50
N TRP A 244 31.71 11.91 -13.36
CA TRP A 244 30.76 12.53 -14.30
C TRP A 244 29.64 13.28 -13.56
N LYS A 245 29.27 12.85 -12.35
CA LYS A 245 28.27 13.54 -11.52
C LYS A 245 28.67 15.00 -11.20
N GLU A 246 29.96 15.26 -11.09
CA GLU A 246 30.52 16.59 -10.87
C GLU A 246 30.75 17.37 -12.17
N GLY A 247 30.39 16.77 -13.32
CA GLY A 247 30.65 17.37 -14.63
C GLY A 247 32.12 17.26 -15.08
N LEU A 248 32.82 16.29 -14.55
CA LEU A 248 34.16 15.98 -14.93
C LEU A 248 34.20 14.68 -15.73
N TYR A 249 35.04 14.64 -16.75
CA TYR A 249 35.33 13.46 -17.55
C TYR A 249 36.81 13.16 -17.49
N ALA A 250 37.18 11.94 -17.17
CA ALA A 250 38.54 11.50 -17.09
C ALA A 250 38.77 10.38 -18.10
N PHE A 251 39.81 10.56 -18.90
CA PHE A 251 40.33 9.56 -19.83
C PHE A 251 41.73 9.15 -19.35
N ASP A 252 42.05 7.90 -19.44
CA ASP A 252 43.35 7.40 -19.07
C ASP A 252 43.74 6.29 -20.05
N LYS A 253 44.76 6.55 -20.87
CA LYS A 253 45.21 5.67 -21.95
C LYS A 253 44.04 5.15 -22.80
N GLN A 254 43.05 6.03 -23.04
CA GLN A 254 41.89 5.68 -23.87
C GLN A 254 42.15 6.07 -25.32
N LYS A 255 41.75 5.21 -26.25
CA LYS A 255 41.82 5.46 -27.64
C LYS A 255 40.88 6.59 -28.06
N LEU A 256 41.28 7.42 -29.02
CA LEU A 256 40.48 8.54 -29.49
C LEU A 256 39.07 8.09 -29.91
N LYS A 257 38.93 6.94 -30.56
CA LYS A 257 37.63 6.40 -30.95
C LYS A 257 36.65 6.31 -29.80
N ASP A 258 37.11 5.86 -28.61
CA ASP A 258 36.26 5.68 -27.43
C ASP A 258 36.00 7.01 -26.72
N ILE A 259 36.97 7.93 -26.79
CA ILE A 259 36.78 9.31 -26.30
C ILE A 259 35.72 10.03 -27.13
N LEU A 260 35.82 9.95 -28.48
CA LEU A 260 34.86 10.62 -29.37
C LEU A 260 33.42 10.13 -29.13
N LYS A 261 33.20 8.83 -28.97
CA LYS A 261 31.87 8.29 -28.62
C LYS A 261 31.33 8.89 -27.33
N LYS A 262 32.16 9.04 -26.31
CA LYS A 262 31.76 9.66 -25.04
C LYS A 262 31.48 11.15 -25.21
N LEU A 263 32.29 11.89 -26.05
CA LEU A 263 32.05 13.29 -26.34
C LEU A 263 30.73 13.49 -27.11
N GLU A 264 30.41 12.62 -28.08
CA GLU A 264 29.11 12.65 -28.77
C GLU A 264 27.94 12.52 -27.76
N LEU A 265 28.02 11.58 -26.84
CA LEU A 265 27.02 11.37 -25.81
C LEU A 265 26.92 12.54 -24.81
N TYR A 266 28.09 13.09 -24.40
CA TYR A 266 28.13 14.08 -23.33
C TYR A 266 27.84 15.50 -23.80
N TYR A 267 27.98 15.79 -25.11
CA TYR A 267 27.77 17.11 -25.69
C TYR A 267 26.64 17.17 -26.73
N ASP A 268 26.00 16.05 -27.00
CA ASP A 268 24.95 15.93 -28.01
C ASP A 268 25.43 16.41 -29.41
N VAL A 269 26.57 15.91 -29.80
CA VAL A 269 27.20 16.23 -31.11
C VAL A 269 27.44 14.96 -31.88
N ARG A 270 27.58 15.09 -33.21
CA ARG A 270 28.03 14.00 -34.09
C ARG A 270 29.41 14.28 -34.57
N ILE A 271 30.36 13.35 -34.38
CA ILE A 271 31.76 13.53 -34.76
C ILE A 271 32.12 12.57 -35.90
N LEU A 272 32.38 13.13 -37.07
CA LEU A 272 32.75 12.40 -38.27
C LEU A 272 34.27 12.42 -38.44
N VAL A 273 34.90 11.27 -38.50
CA VAL A 273 36.35 11.16 -38.69
C VAL A 273 36.65 10.71 -40.11
N LYS A 274 37.22 11.62 -40.93
CA LYS A 274 37.62 11.33 -42.31
C LYS A 274 38.94 10.56 -42.39
N ASN A 275 39.80 10.68 -41.38
CA ASN A 275 41.06 9.94 -41.30
C ASN A 275 41.06 8.93 -40.16
N PRO A 276 40.79 7.64 -40.42
CA PRO A 276 40.69 6.61 -39.36
C PRO A 276 42.00 6.39 -38.56
N SER A 277 43.17 6.77 -39.12
CA SER A 277 44.44 6.56 -38.43
C SER A 277 44.58 7.31 -37.10
N ILE A 278 43.83 8.41 -36.94
CA ILE A 278 43.87 9.18 -35.68
C ILE A 278 43.08 8.48 -34.53
N LEU A 279 42.19 7.55 -34.86
CA LEU A 279 41.32 6.88 -33.88
C LEU A 279 42.07 5.99 -32.90
N GLU A 280 43.25 5.52 -33.28
CA GLU A 280 44.05 4.59 -32.46
C GLU A 280 44.97 5.32 -31.47
N TYR A 281 45.11 6.65 -31.56
CA TYR A 281 45.89 7.40 -30.59
C TYR A 281 45.27 7.35 -29.21
N GLU A 282 46.12 7.19 -28.20
CA GLU A 282 45.71 7.13 -26.80
C GLU A 282 45.90 8.46 -26.10
N TYR A 283 44.95 8.83 -25.27
CA TYR A 283 44.98 10.08 -24.51
C TYR A 283 44.70 9.84 -23.04
N THR A 284 45.38 10.64 -22.23
CA THR A 284 45.12 10.75 -20.78
C THR A 284 44.83 12.20 -20.45
N GLY A 285 43.72 12.46 -19.78
CA GLY A 285 43.35 13.83 -19.42
C GLY A 285 42.03 13.89 -18.63
N LYS A 286 41.76 15.07 -18.07
CA LYS A 286 40.48 15.39 -17.42
C LYS A 286 39.91 16.65 -18.03
N PHE A 287 38.63 16.64 -18.33
CA PHE A 287 37.91 17.75 -18.95
C PHE A 287 36.67 18.06 -18.11
N ARG A 288 36.23 19.33 -18.14
CA ARG A 288 34.98 19.75 -17.58
C ARG A 288 33.93 19.87 -18.67
N GLN A 289 32.75 19.37 -18.45
CA GLN A 289 31.65 19.47 -19.41
C GLN A 289 31.40 20.91 -19.86
N ARG A 290 31.50 21.87 -18.91
CA ARG A 290 31.30 23.30 -19.20
C ARG A 290 32.32 23.90 -20.18
N ASP A 291 33.47 23.26 -20.37
CA ASP A 291 34.51 23.77 -21.24
C ASP A 291 34.11 23.61 -22.74
N GLY A 292 33.11 22.77 -23.03
CA GLY A 292 32.59 22.53 -24.37
C GLY A 292 33.42 21.57 -25.20
N VAL A 293 32.78 20.88 -26.14
CA VAL A 293 33.40 19.84 -26.96
C VAL A 293 34.55 20.39 -27.83
N MET A 294 34.40 21.60 -28.33
CA MET A 294 35.45 22.22 -29.21
C MET A 294 36.74 22.46 -28.45
N GLU A 295 36.69 22.90 -27.18
CA GLU A 295 37.89 23.07 -26.39
C GLU A 295 38.58 21.75 -26.08
N VAL A 296 37.78 20.70 -25.74
CA VAL A 296 38.33 19.35 -25.58
C VAL A 296 39.06 18.87 -26.84
N LEU A 297 38.44 19.02 -28.02
CA LEU A 297 39.04 18.62 -29.29
C LEU A 297 40.29 19.45 -29.63
N ARG A 298 40.31 20.76 -29.30
CA ARG A 298 41.51 21.61 -29.49
C ARG A 298 42.68 21.15 -28.60
N ILE A 299 42.40 20.72 -27.37
CA ILE A 299 43.42 20.18 -26.46
C ILE A 299 44.00 18.89 -27.05
N ILE A 300 43.12 17.98 -27.52
CA ILE A 300 43.52 16.73 -28.18
C ILE A 300 44.35 17.02 -29.44
N GLN A 301 43.96 18.01 -30.27
CA GLN A 301 44.65 18.46 -31.46
C GLN A 301 46.07 18.95 -31.19
N LYS A 302 46.34 19.57 -30.02
CA LYS A 302 47.68 20.01 -29.64
C LYS A 302 48.66 18.86 -29.41
N ILE A 303 48.15 17.68 -29.06
CA ILE A 303 48.96 16.48 -28.81
C ILE A 303 49.23 15.74 -30.13
N HIS A 304 48.19 15.55 -30.92
CA HIS A 304 48.30 14.92 -32.24
C HIS A 304 47.57 15.79 -33.25
N PRO A 305 48.29 16.36 -34.26
CA PRO A 305 47.71 17.35 -35.18
C PRO A 305 46.67 16.70 -36.09
N PHE A 306 45.48 17.30 -36.11
CA PHE A 306 44.40 17.09 -37.06
C PHE A 306 43.62 18.40 -37.23
N LYS A 307 42.82 18.53 -38.27
CA LYS A 307 41.96 19.71 -38.47
C LYS A 307 40.56 19.43 -37.99
N ILE A 308 39.92 20.48 -37.46
CA ILE A 308 38.57 20.42 -36.92
C ILE A 308 37.71 21.40 -37.71
N GLU A 309 36.63 20.95 -38.27
CA GLU A 309 35.60 21.75 -38.94
C GLU A 309 34.27 21.52 -38.24
N GLN A 310 33.63 22.59 -37.77
CA GLN A 310 32.30 22.54 -37.17
C GLN A 310 31.32 23.10 -38.20
N LYS A 311 30.24 22.36 -38.46
CA LYS A 311 29.13 22.86 -39.26
C LYS A 311 28.15 23.58 -38.33
N GLU A 312 27.97 24.90 -38.57
CA GLU A 312 27.12 25.73 -37.69
C GLU A 312 25.63 25.33 -37.73
N ASP A 313 25.14 24.82 -38.85
CA ASP A 313 23.73 24.45 -39.05
C ASP A 313 23.37 23.05 -38.50
N THR A 314 24.36 22.25 -38.20
CA THR A 314 24.20 20.88 -37.69
C THR A 314 25.16 20.68 -36.53
N ASN A 315 24.75 19.94 -35.50
CA ASN A 315 25.67 19.59 -34.39
C ASN A 315 26.76 18.60 -34.87
N GLU A 316 27.27 18.77 -36.09
CA GLU A 316 28.30 17.91 -36.69
C GLU A 316 29.70 18.55 -36.62
N ILE A 317 30.65 17.75 -36.18
CA ILE A 317 32.08 18.11 -36.16
C ILE A 317 32.84 17.12 -37.04
N ILE A 318 33.64 17.62 -37.92
CA ILE A 318 34.43 16.80 -38.86
C ILE A 318 35.90 16.90 -38.48
N LEU A 319 36.51 15.73 -38.28
CA LEU A 319 37.95 15.60 -38.04
C LEU A 319 38.65 15.06 -39.27
N TYR A 320 39.66 15.77 -39.74
CA TYR A 320 40.47 15.37 -40.90
C TYR A 320 41.93 15.75 -40.71
N ARG A 321 42.79 15.24 -41.52
CA ARG A 321 44.24 15.48 -41.42
C ARG A 321 44.64 16.88 -41.89
#